data_1863a11cff757b7c8a4466daf3e6e8c3
#
_entry.id   1863a11cff757b7c8a4466daf3e6e8c3
#
_cell.length_a   1.000
_cell.length_b   1.000
_cell.length_c   1.000
_cell.angle_alpha   90.00
_cell.angle_beta   90.00
_cell.angle_gamma   90.00
#
_symmetry.space_group_name_H-M   'P 1'
#
loop_
_entity.id
_entity.type
_entity.pdbx_description
1 polymer ?
#
loop_
_entity_poly.entity_id
_entity_poly.type
_entity_poly.pdbx_seq_one_letter_code
_entity_poly.pdbx_strand_id
1 'polypeptide(L)'
;MSSASTITTDTLQVVVRRREVQGGAVVVLDLRSADDSPLPAFEAGAHIDVHVAEDLVRQYSLCGDPADAGRYRLGVLRDPASRGGSSAVFDRLSEGTTLTIGAPRNHFPLAADAQHSVLVGGGIGITPMISMAHALQAAGRSFELHYCARSAASSAFVDELTAAPFADKVTLHFDDAGEASKLQLAAILAAAGTSGTHLYTCGPSGFMEWVIATGEKAGLPSASIHREYFNADIDTSGAGFEVVAQASGKTVRVEEGQSIVAALKTIGIKVEVSCEEGVCGTCVCTVLEGECDHRDVYLTDEEKADNDQIMTCCSRAKSARLVLDI
;
A
#
# COMPACT_ATOMS: atom_id res chain seq x y z
N MET A 1 22.95 -6.99 -26.36
CA MET A 1 21.69 -7.73 -26.41
C MET A 1 21.25 -7.93 -24.95
N SER A 2 20.60 -6.94 -24.39
CA SER A 2 20.02 -7.01 -23.04
C SER A 2 18.57 -7.41 -23.21
N SER A 3 18.22 -8.60 -22.73
CA SER A 3 16.85 -9.10 -22.73
C SER A 3 16.01 -8.20 -21.82
N ALA A 4 15.05 -7.51 -22.41
CA ALA A 4 13.96 -6.91 -21.66
C ALA A 4 13.31 -8.02 -20.82
N SER A 5 13.46 -7.93 -19.50
CA SER A 5 12.81 -8.84 -18.57
C SER A 5 11.33 -8.48 -18.57
N THR A 6 10.57 -9.26 -19.32
CA THR A 6 9.10 -9.24 -19.23
C THR A 6 8.78 -9.71 -17.80
N ILE A 7 8.38 -8.81 -16.92
CA ILE A 7 7.83 -9.18 -15.62
C ILE A 7 6.49 -9.85 -15.90
N THR A 8 6.52 -11.15 -16.11
CA THR A 8 5.32 -11.96 -16.04
C THR A 8 4.89 -11.93 -14.58
N THR A 9 3.87 -11.15 -14.26
CA THR A 9 3.21 -11.22 -12.96
C THR A 9 2.62 -12.61 -12.83
N ASP A 10 3.28 -13.48 -12.03
CA ASP A 10 2.75 -14.79 -11.71
C ASP A 10 1.40 -14.58 -11.02
N THR A 11 0.34 -15.00 -11.69
CA THR A 11 -1.02 -14.92 -11.15
C THR A 11 -1.43 -16.26 -10.56
N LEU A 12 -2.22 -16.21 -9.49
CA LEU A 12 -2.70 -17.36 -8.75
C LEU A 12 -4.24 -17.37 -8.77
N GLN A 13 -4.83 -18.57 -8.82
CA GLN A 13 -6.27 -18.75 -8.64
C GLN A 13 -6.54 -19.09 -7.17
N VAL A 14 -7.37 -18.29 -6.53
CA VAL A 14 -7.76 -18.47 -5.13
C VAL A 14 -9.28 -18.45 -4.99
N VAL A 15 -9.75 -19.06 -3.91
CA VAL A 15 -11.18 -19.11 -3.55
C VAL A 15 -11.38 -18.37 -2.21
N VAL A 16 -12.40 -17.54 -2.15
CA VAL A 16 -12.87 -16.93 -0.89
C VAL A 16 -13.47 -18.05 -0.02
N ARG A 17 -12.77 -18.43 1.04
CA ARG A 17 -13.22 -19.48 1.96
C ARG A 17 -14.00 -18.94 3.15
N ARG A 18 -13.76 -17.70 3.52
CA ARG A 18 -14.51 -16.99 4.57
C ARG A 18 -14.68 -15.53 4.18
N ARG A 19 -15.84 -15.00 4.45
CA ARG A 19 -16.19 -13.59 4.30
C ARG A 19 -16.92 -13.11 5.53
N GLU A 20 -16.43 -12.04 6.12
CA GLU A 20 -17.03 -11.42 7.31
C GLU A 20 -17.07 -9.90 7.14
N VAL A 21 -18.15 -9.26 7.56
CA VAL A 21 -18.25 -7.80 7.59
C VAL A 21 -18.03 -7.33 9.02
N GLN A 22 -17.06 -6.47 9.22
CA GLN A 22 -16.70 -5.91 10.51
C GLN A 22 -16.82 -4.38 10.47
N GLY A 23 -17.18 -3.76 11.60
CA GLY A 23 -17.34 -2.31 11.70
C GLY A 23 -18.34 -1.73 10.69
N GLY A 24 -19.21 -2.54 10.10
CA GLY A 24 -20.22 -2.17 9.11
C GLY A 24 -19.69 -1.84 7.71
N ALA A 25 -18.41 -1.53 7.55
CA ALA A 25 -17.83 -1.06 6.29
C ALA A 25 -16.58 -1.81 5.83
N VAL A 26 -16.04 -2.72 6.63
CA VAL A 26 -14.85 -3.52 6.27
C VAL A 26 -15.27 -4.94 5.99
N VAL A 27 -14.94 -5.47 4.81
CA VAL A 27 -15.03 -6.90 4.53
C VAL A 27 -13.68 -7.56 4.79
N VAL A 28 -13.67 -8.58 5.62
CA VAL A 28 -12.52 -9.43 5.88
C VAL A 28 -12.69 -10.71 5.08
N LEU A 29 -11.69 -11.03 4.26
CA LEU A 29 -11.70 -12.20 3.37
C LEU A 29 -10.54 -13.12 3.73
N ASP A 30 -10.83 -14.42 3.88
CA ASP A 30 -9.81 -15.46 3.90
C ASP A 30 -9.78 -16.14 2.52
N LEU A 31 -8.62 -16.08 1.88
CA LEU A 31 -8.37 -16.66 0.56
C LEU A 31 -7.50 -17.91 0.71
N ARG A 32 -7.83 -18.97 -0.03
CA ARG A 32 -7.01 -20.18 -0.14
C ARG A 32 -6.81 -20.54 -1.60
N SER A 33 -5.78 -21.32 -1.89
CA SER A 33 -5.63 -21.89 -3.22
C SER A 33 -6.89 -22.66 -3.63
N ALA A 34 -7.21 -22.63 -4.92
CA ALA A 34 -8.38 -23.33 -5.45
C ALA A 34 -8.27 -24.87 -5.33
N ASP A 35 -7.05 -25.40 -5.27
CA ASP A 35 -6.73 -26.82 -5.13
C ASP A 35 -6.24 -27.18 -3.70
N ASP A 36 -6.40 -26.26 -2.74
CA ASP A 36 -5.95 -26.37 -1.35
C ASP A 36 -4.41 -26.58 -1.18
N SER A 37 -3.62 -26.32 -2.21
CA SER A 37 -2.16 -26.27 -2.11
C SER A 37 -1.70 -25.09 -1.26
N PRO A 38 -0.49 -25.12 -0.67
CA PRO A 38 0.07 -23.97 0.00
C PRO A 38 0.18 -22.78 -0.95
N LEU A 39 -0.17 -21.59 -0.45
CA LEU A 39 0.06 -20.33 -1.13
C LEU A 39 1.54 -19.94 -1.05
N PRO A 40 2.09 -19.16 -1.98
CA PRO A 40 3.43 -18.61 -1.85
C PRO A 40 3.64 -17.91 -0.52
N ALA A 41 4.80 -18.11 0.09
CA ALA A 41 5.17 -17.42 1.32
C ALA A 41 5.17 -15.89 1.09
N PHE A 42 4.84 -15.12 2.12
CA PHE A 42 4.92 -13.67 2.09
C PHE A 42 5.62 -13.15 3.34
N GLU A 43 6.22 -11.99 3.23
CA GLU A 43 6.81 -11.27 4.35
C GLU A 43 5.80 -10.24 4.91
N ALA A 44 5.89 -9.95 6.20
CA ALA A 44 5.05 -8.94 6.84
C ALA A 44 5.19 -7.57 6.15
N GLY A 45 4.07 -6.90 5.91
CA GLY A 45 3.99 -5.69 5.10
C GLY A 45 3.74 -5.92 3.60
N ALA A 46 3.71 -7.18 3.14
CA ALA A 46 3.38 -7.50 1.76
C ALA A 46 1.92 -7.23 1.41
N HIS A 47 1.69 -6.97 0.14
CA HIS A 47 0.38 -6.83 -0.49
C HIS A 47 0.25 -7.73 -1.71
N ILE A 48 -0.98 -7.91 -2.19
CA ILE A 48 -1.30 -8.61 -3.42
C ILE A 48 -2.18 -7.76 -4.33
N ASP A 49 -2.05 -7.96 -5.64
CA ASP A 49 -3.04 -7.49 -6.61
C ASP A 49 -4.27 -8.40 -6.57
N VAL A 50 -5.46 -7.83 -6.53
CA VAL A 50 -6.73 -8.54 -6.63
C VAL A 50 -7.42 -8.11 -7.91
N HIS A 51 -7.65 -9.04 -8.82
CA HIS A 51 -8.38 -8.81 -10.06
C HIS A 51 -9.88 -8.93 -9.78
N VAL A 52 -10.51 -7.79 -9.49
CA VAL A 52 -11.93 -7.72 -9.10
C VAL A 52 -12.85 -7.82 -10.32
N ALA A 53 -12.38 -7.35 -11.48
CA ALA A 53 -13.00 -7.47 -12.78
C ALA A 53 -11.92 -7.42 -13.88
N GLU A 54 -12.30 -7.63 -15.15
CA GLU A 54 -11.38 -7.73 -16.30
C GLU A 54 -10.40 -6.54 -16.38
N ASP A 55 -10.89 -5.32 -16.14
CA ASP A 55 -10.07 -4.09 -16.16
C ASP A 55 -9.97 -3.42 -14.77
N LEU A 56 -10.21 -4.16 -13.70
CA LEU A 56 -10.24 -3.60 -12.34
C LEU A 56 -9.34 -4.41 -11.40
N VAL A 57 -8.10 -3.97 -11.28
CA VAL A 57 -7.13 -4.52 -10.32
C VAL A 57 -6.94 -3.54 -9.17
N ARG A 58 -6.87 -4.05 -7.92
CA ARG A 58 -6.58 -3.25 -6.73
C ARG A 58 -5.63 -3.99 -5.81
N GLN A 59 -4.82 -3.22 -5.12
CA GLN A 59 -3.87 -3.75 -4.15
C GLN A 59 -4.46 -3.76 -2.75
N TYR A 60 -4.19 -4.85 -2.03
CA TYR A 60 -4.57 -4.97 -0.63
C TYR A 60 -3.46 -5.63 0.17
N SER A 61 -3.12 -5.02 1.32
CA SER A 61 -2.13 -5.55 2.23
C SER A 61 -2.60 -6.88 2.83
N LEU A 62 -1.69 -7.83 2.94
CA LEU A 62 -1.92 -9.09 3.64
C LEU A 62 -1.92 -8.83 5.14
N CYS A 63 -3.05 -9.12 5.81
CA CYS A 63 -3.25 -8.86 7.23
C CYS A 63 -3.30 -10.15 8.08
N GLY A 64 -2.88 -11.29 7.54
CA GLY A 64 -2.75 -12.55 8.25
C GLY A 64 -1.37 -12.76 8.88
N ASP A 65 -1.23 -13.88 9.59
CA ASP A 65 0.06 -14.37 10.06
C ASP A 65 0.88 -14.86 8.85
N PRO A 66 2.09 -14.33 8.60
CA PRO A 66 2.95 -14.79 7.52
C PRO A 66 3.36 -16.28 7.64
N ALA A 67 3.29 -16.85 8.84
CA ALA A 67 3.56 -18.27 9.06
C ALA A 67 2.41 -19.20 8.60
N ASP A 68 1.20 -18.66 8.35
CA ASP A 68 0.06 -19.43 7.83
C ASP A 68 0.14 -19.57 6.30
N ALA A 69 0.91 -20.54 5.82
CA ALA A 69 1.08 -20.81 4.39
C ALA A 69 -0.20 -21.27 3.66
N GLY A 70 -1.25 -21.61 4.39
CA GLY A 70 -2.53 -22.09 3.82
C GLY A 70 -3.53 -20.98 3.52
N ARG A 71 -3.24 -19.73 3.88
CA ARG A 71 -4.25 -18.66 3.84
C ARG A 71 -3.65 -17.28 3.62
N TYR A 72 -4.23 -16.54 2.69
CA TYR A 72 -4.08 -15.09 2.65
C TYR A 72 -5.31 -14.43 3.26
N ARG A 73 -5.11 -13.40 4.04
CA ARG A 73 -6.18 -12.65 4.67
C ARG A 73 -6.12 -11.18 4.24
N LEU A 74 -7.26 -10.65 3.85
CA LEU A 74 -7.42 -9.25 3.41
C LEU A 74 -8.47 -8.56 4.27
N GLY A 75 -8.25 -7.27 4.56
CA GLY A 75 -9.26 -6.37 5.09
C GLY A 75 -9.49 -5.26 4.09
N VAL A 76 -10.72 -5.12 3.59
CA VAL A 76 -11.07 -4.13 2.56
C VAL A 76 -12.15 -3.21 3.07
N LEU A 77 -11.82 -1.93 3.23
CA LEU A 77 -12.77 -0.88 3.58
C LEU A 77 -13.59 -0.52 2.33
N ARG A 78 -14.91 -0.55 2.45
CA ARG A 78 -15.82 0.00 1.44
C ARG A 78 -15.74 1.51 1.46
N ASP A 79 -14.95 2.08 0.58
CA ASP A 79 -14.78 3.53 0.46
C ASP A 79 -15.90 4.11 -0.41
N PRO A 80 -16.72 5.05 0.12
CA PRO A 80 -17.76 5.72 -0.65
C PRO A 80 -17.22 6.54 -1.83
N ALA A 81 -15.98 7.04 -1.72
CA ALA A 81 -15.29 7.78 -2.79
C ALA A 81 -14.52 6.86 -3.75
N SER A 82 -14.65 5.54 -3.60
CA SER A 82 -13.94 4.55 -4.43
C SER A 82 -14.25 4.70 -5.91
N ARG A 83 -13.22 4.52 -6.74
CA ARG A 83 -13.35 4.35 -8.20
C ARG A 83 -13.86 2.95 -8.58
N GLY A 84 -14.72 2.36 -7.74
CA GLY A 84 -15.40 1.09 -7.94
C GLY A 84 -14.67 -0.14 -7.38
N GLY A 85 -13.39 -0.07 -7.03
CA GLY A 85 -12.60 -1.22 -6.57
C GLY A 85 -13.09 -1.81 -5.26
N SER A 86 -13.05 -1.06 -4.16
CA SER A 86 -13.47 -1.54 -2.84
C SER A 86 -14.96 -1.87 -2.78
N SER A 87 -15.80 -1.11 -3.49
CA SER A 87 -17.23 -1.42 -3.63
C SER A 87 -17.44 -2.75 -4.35
N ALA A 88 -16.71 -3.01 -5.45
CA ALA A 88 -16.82 -4.27 -6.18
C ALA A 88 -16.33 -5.47 -5.34
N VAL A 89 -15.26 -5.32 -4.55
CA VAL A 89 -14.83 -6.35 -3.59
C VAL A 89 -15.93 -6.63 -2.59
N PHE A 90 -16.50 -5.58 -1.98
CA PHE A 90 -17.52 -5.71 -0.97
C PHE A 90 -18.82 -6.34 -1.50
N ASP A 91 -19.23 -5.98 -2.72
CA ASP A 91 -20.52 -6.40 -3.30
C ASP A 91 -20.43 -7.74 -4.05
N ARG A 92 -19.28 -8.13 -4.60
CA ARG A 92 -19.14 -9.27 -5.51
C ARG A 92 -18.41 -10.47 -4.94
N LEU A 93 -17.46 -10.26 -3.99
CA LEU A 93 -16.67 -11.37 -3.46
C LEU A 93 -17.41 -12.05 -2.31
N SER A 94 -18.14 -13.12 -2.65
CA SER A 94 -18.84 -13.98 -1.70
C SER A 94 -18.01 -15.23 -1.40
N GLU A 95 -18.33 -15.95 -0.34
CA GLU A 95 -17.75 -17.28 -0.08
C GLU A 95 -17.99 -18.21 -1.29
N GLY A 96 -16.97 -18.95 -1.66
CA GLY A 96 -16.95 -19.78 -2.86
C GLY A 96 -16.56 -19.07 -4.15
N THR A 97 -16.47 -17.73 -4.16
CA THR A 97 -16.01 -17.00 -5.35
C THR A 97 -14.54 -17.33 -5.64
N THR A 98 -14.26 -17.74 -6.88
CA THR A 98 -12.89 -17.87 -7.39
C THR A 98 -12.45 -16.55 -8.00
N LEU A 99 -11.22 -16.13 -7.72
CA LEU A 99 -10.64 -14.90 -8.25
C LEU A 99 -9.16 -15.08 -8.55
N THR A 100 -8.66 -14.23 -9.42
CA THR A 100 -7.24 -14.14 -9.76
C THR A 100 -6.57 -13.12 -8.85
N ILE A 101 -5.41 -13.46 -8.31
CA ILE A 101 -4.56 -12.55 -7.55
C ILE A 101 -3.14 -12.55 -8.13
N GLY A 102 -2.38 -11.47 -7.90
CA GLY A 102 -0.95 -11.45 -8.13
C GLY A 102 -0.19 -12.15 -6.99
N ALA A 103 1.05 -12.57 -7.26
CA ALA A 103 1.96 -13.02 -6.21
C ALA A 103 2.23 -11.89 -5.18
N PRO A 104 2.51 -12.22 -3.90
CA PRO A 104 2.85 -11.21 -2.90
C PRO A 104 4.08 -10.38 -3.29
N ARG A 105 3.98 -9.08 -3.09
CA ARG A 105 5.09 -8.12 -3.23
C ARG A 105 5.19 -7.31 -1.95
N ASN A 106 6.41 -6.93 -1.55
CA ASN A 106 6.62 -6.18 -0.32
C ASN A 106 7.37 -4.87 -0.60
N HIS A 107 6.69 -3.76 -0.42
CA HIS A 107 7.24 -2.40 -0.48
C HIS A 107 7.23 -1.71 0.91
N PHE A 108 6.83 -2.47 1.94
CA PHE A 108 6.74 -1.99 3.31
C PHE A 108 7.35 -3.01 4.30
N PRO A 109 8.62 -3.41 4.11
CA PRO A 109 9.23 -4.47 4.91
C PRO A 109 9.58 -3.99 6.31
N LEU A 110 9.65 -4.94 7.25
CA LEU A 110 10.24 -4.71 8.56
C LEU A 110 11.76 -4.55 8.45
N ALA A 111 12.31 -3.48 9.00
CA ALA A 111 13.75 -3.25 9.07
C ALA A 111 14.44 -4.33 9.90
N ALA A 112 15.47 -4.94 9.34
CA ALA A 112 16.18 -6.06 9.99
C ALA A 112 16.95 -5.60 11.22
N ASP A 113 17.44 -4.38 11.24
CA ASP A 113 18.25 -3.76 12.28
C ASP A 113 17.45 -3.07 13.39
N ALA A 114 16.10 -2.99 13.27
CA ALA A 114 15.26 -2.39 14.29
C ALA A 114 15.34 -3.18 15.60
N GLN A 115 15.69 -2.50 16.69
CA GLN A 115 15.70 -3.05 18.05
C GLN A 115 14.32 -2.98 18.69
N HIS A 116 13.55 -1.94 18.34
CA HIS A 116 12.18 -1.75 18.77
C HIS A 116 11.34 -1.21 17.61
N SER A 117 10.12 -1.70 17.41
CA SER A 117 9.21 -1.28 16.36
C SER A 117 7.94 -0.68 16.96
N VAL A 118 7.66 0.58 16.62
CA VAL A 118 6.39 1.26 16.97
C VAL A 118 5.49 1.21 15.75
N LEU A 119 4.43 0.39 15.82
CA LEU A 119 3.48 0.18 14.74
C LEU A 119 2.24 1.05 14.98
N VAL A 120 1.91 1.95 14.04
CA VAL A 120 0.81 2.92 14.20
C VAL A 120 -0.13 2.84 13.00
N GLY A 121 -1.28 2.18 13.18
CA GLY A 121 -2.29 1.99 12.15
C GLY A 121 -3.50 2.90 12.35
N GLY A 122 -3.90 3.65 11.30
CA GLY A 122 -5.11 4.48 11.27
C GLY A 122 -6.23 3.84 10.43
N GLY A 123 -7.37 3.52 11.03
CA GLY A 123 -8.49 2.90 10.31
C GLY A 123 -8.07 1.60 9.62
N ILE A 124 -8.32 1.50 8.30
CA ILE A 124 -7.95 0.28 7.54
C ILE A 124 -6.42 0.13 7.36
N GLY A 125 -5.63 1.17 7.62
CA GLY A 125 -4.17 1.08 7.66
C GLY A 125 -3.62 0.19 8.78
N ILE A 126 -4.48 -0.40 9.59
CA ILE A 126 -4.12 -1.45 10.54
C ILE A 126 -3.69 -2.75 9.84
N THR A 127 -4.13 -2.99 8.61
CA THR A 127 -3.92 -4.26 7.91
C THR A 127 -2.45 -4.68 7.77
N PRO A 128 -1.49 -3.87 7.32
CA PRO A 128 -0.08 -4.25 7.30
C PRO A 128 0.49 -4.39 8.71
N MET A 129 0.01 -3.61 9.69
CA MET A 129 0.48 -3.66 11.06
C MET A 129 0.15 -4.99 11.74
N ILE A 130 -0.98 -5.61 11.41
CA ILE A 130 -1.36 -6.93 11.94
C ILE A 130 -0.34 -7.99 11.51
N SER A 131 0.01 -8.06 10.23
CA SER A 131 1.01 -9.03 9.76
C SER A 131 2.40 -8.75 10.34
N MET A 132 2.77 -7.47 10.51
CA MET A 132 4.02 -7.08 11.17
C MET A 132 4.05 -7.52 12.64
N ALA A 133 2.95 -7.33 13.37
CA ALA A 133 2.85 -7.75 14.78
C ALA A 133 2.99 -9.28 14.93
N HIS A 134 2.37 -10.07 14.05
CA HIS A 134 2.55 -11.53 14.01
C HIS A 134 4.02 -11.90 13.79
N ALA A 135 4.66 -11.32 12.77
CA ALA A 135 6.07 -11.62 12.45
C ALA A 135 7.02 -11.22 13.58
N LEU A 136 6.84 -10.04 14.18
CA LEU A 136 7.65 -9.55 15.29
C LEU A 136 7.46 -10.41 16.54
N GLN A 137 6.24 -10.83 16.85
CA GLN A 137 5.93 -11.73 17.96
C GLN A 137 6.59 -13.10 17.76
N ALA A 138 6.47 -13.67 16.56
CA ALA A 138 7.09 -14.97 16.24
C ALA A 138 8.63 -14.91 16.31
N ALA A 139 9.22 -13.79 15.93
CA ALA A 139 10.66 -13.56 16.01
C ALA A 139 11.17 -13.15 17.41
N GLY A 140 10.28 -12.97 18.40
CA GLY A 140 10.64 -12.49 19.74
C GLY A 140 11.22 -11.07 19.76
N ARG A 141 10.90 -10.25 18.74
CA ARG A 141 11.37 -8.86 18.62
C ARG A 141 10.51 -7.92 19.45
N SER A 142 11.11 -6.84 19.94
CA SER A 142 10.41 -5.82 20.73
C SER A 142 9.54 -4.94 19.83
N PHE A 143 8.26 -4.77 20.19
CA PHE A 143 7.34 -3.87 19.49
C PHE A 143 6.16 -3.46 20.36
N GLU A 144 5.48 -2.42 19.94
CA GLU A 144 4.15 -2.02 20.39
C GLU A 144 3.28 -1.66 19.19
N LEU A 145 1.98 -1.94 19.28
CA LEU A 145 1.00 -1.70 18.22
C LEU A 145 -0.09 -0.74 18.71
N HIS A 146 -0.23 0.38 18.03
CA HIS A 146 -1.24 1.38 18.29
C HIS A 146 -2.26 1.41 17.14
N TYR A 147 -3.51 1.08 17.44
CA TYR A 147 -4.61 1.13 16.50
C TYR A 147 -5.48 2.35 16.77
N CYS A 148 -5.50 3.29 15.85
CA CYS A 148 -6.26 4.53 15.93
C CYS A 148 -7.49 4.46 15.02
N ALA A 149 -8.68 4.74 15.57
CA ALA A 149 -9.93 4.74 14.82
C ALA A 149 -10.98 5.65 15.44
N ARG A 150 -12.07 5.92 14.71
CA ARG A 150 -13.14 6.79 15.18
C ARG A 150 -13.90 6.21 16.38
N SER A 151 -14.24 4.92 16.32
CA SER A 151 -14.94 4.20 17.38
C SER A 151 -14.68 2.70 17.29
N ALA A 152 -14.86 1.99 18.42
CA ALA A 152 -14.78 0.53 18.43
C ALA A 152 -15.85 -0.10 17.52
N ALA A 153 -17.07 0.43 17.54
CA ALA A 153 -18.20 -0.10 16.77
C ALA A 153 -18.02 0.01 15.24
N SER A 154 -17.26 1.01 14.77
CA SER A 154 -16.98 1.22 13.34
C SER A 154 -15.65 0.63 12.89
N SER A 155 -14.92 -0.05 13.78
CA SER A 155 -13.58 -0.57 13.51
C SER A 155 -13.61 -2.08 13.26
N ALA A 156 -12.78 -2.52 12.32
CA ALA A 156 -12.50 -3.93 12.11
C ALA A 156 -11.34 -4.40 13.01
N PHE A 157 -11.18 -5.71 13.15
CA PHE A 157 -10.06 -6.38 13.85
C PHE A 157 -9.94 -6.12 15.35
N VAL A 158 -10.89 -5.40 16.00
CA VAL A 158 -10.80 -5.07 17.43
C VAL A 158 -10.77 -6.32 18.29
N ASP A 159 -11.73 -7.25 18.09
CA ASP A 159 -11.80 -8.50 18.85
C ASP A 159 -10.59 -9.39 18.59
N GLU A 160 -10.10 -9.41 17.34
CA GLU A 160 -8.92 -10.17 16.96
C GLU A 160 -7.65 -9.65 17.63
N LEU A 161 -7.44 -8.35 17.61
CA LEU A 161 -6.27 -7.72 18.22
C LEU A 161 -6.26 -7.88 19.75
N THR A 162 -7.44 -7.83 20.38
CA THR A 162 -7.57 -8.02 21.85
C THR A 162 -7.43 -9.48 22.28
N ALA A 163 -7.61 -10.42 21.36
CA ALA A 163 -7.42 -11.86 21.59
C ALA A 163 -6.10 -12.42 21.02
N ALA A 164 -5.29 -11.57 20.35
CA ALA A 164 -4.04 -12.00 19.70
C ALA A 164 -2.97 -12.48 20.71
N PRO A 165 -2.02 -13.32 20.29
CA PRO A 165 -0.89 -13.73 21.13
C PRO A 165 -0.01 -12.57 21.62
N PHE A 166 -0.20 -11.39 21.06
CA PHE A 166 0.50 -10.15 21.37
C PHE A 166 -0.45 -9.05 21.89
N ALA A 167 -1.62 -9.41 22.42
CA ALA A 167 -2.64 -8.46 22.90
C ALA A 167 -2.10 -7.51 23.99
N ASP A 168 -1.14 -7.96 24.78
CA ASP A 168 -0.44 -7.17 25.79
C ASP A 168 0.41 -6.02 25.21
N LYS A 169 0.70 -6.06 23.93
CA LYS A 169 1.44 -5.04 23.17
C LYS A 169 0.53 -4.14 22.31
N VAL A 170 -0.78 -4.35 22.36
CA VAL A 170 -1.76 -3.62 21.58
C VAL A 170 -2.44 -2.54 22.42
N THR A 171 -2.47 -1.32 21.91
CA THR A 171 -3.27 -0.23 22.49
C THR A 171 -4.26 0.29 21.44
N LEU A 172 -5.53 0.29 21.81
CA LEU A 172 -6.63 0.81 20.98
C LEU A 172 -6.90 2.27 21.34
N HIS A 173 -6.98 3.11 20.32
CA HIS A 173 -7.24 4.55 20.45
C HIS A 173 -8.49 4.92 19.67
N PHE A 174 -9.56 5.30 20.38
CA PHE A 174 -10.83 5.68 19.77
C PHE A 174 -11.15 7.15 20.03
N ASP A 175 -11.50 7.88 18.98
CA ASP A 175 -11.82 9.32 19.07
C ASP A 175 -13.04 9.59 19.96
N ASP A 176 -14.04 8.69 19.93
CA ASP A 176 -15.27 8.79 20.73
C ASP A 176 -15.08 8.44 22.21
N ALA A 177 -13.97 7.83 22.59
CA ALA A 177 -13.64 7.50 23.98
C ALA A 177 -12.99 8.67 24.76
N GLY A 178 -12.86 9.85 24.15
CA GLY A 178 -12.36 11.08 24.76
C GLY A 178 -10.85 11.24 24.71
N GLU A 179 -10.35 12.36 25.25
CA GLU A 179 -8.93 12.77 25.14
C GLU A 179 -7.95 11.75 25.74
N ALA A 180 -8.33 11.06 26.81
CA ALA A 180 -7.46 10.05 27.44
C ALA A 180 -7.20 8.82 26.55
N SER A 181 -8.05 8.58 25.55
CA SER A 181 -7.89 7.50 24.57
C SER A 181 -7.00 7.87 23.40
N LYS A 182 -6.71 9.15 23.19
CA LYS A 182 -5.92 9.59 22.04
C LYS A 182 -4.47 9.13 22.14
N LEU A 183 -3.90 8.76 21.00
CA LEU A 183 -2.51 8.33 20.89
C LEU A 183 -1.56 9.46 21.32
N GLN A 184 -0.75 9.20 22.33
CA GLN A 184 0.28 10.10 22.84
C GLN A 184 1.65 9.74 22.24
N LEU A 185 1.76 9.77 20.89
CA LEU A 185 2.92 9.26 20.14
C LEU A 185 4.24 9.89 20.61
N ALA A 186 4.26 11.19 20.87
CA ALA A 186 5.47 11.86 21.34
C ALA A 186 6.00 11.30 22.70
N ALA A 187 5.10 10.95 23.61
CA ALA A 187 5.46 10.34 24.89
C ALA A 187 5.96 8.90 24.72
N ILE A 188 5.33 8.14 23.80
CA ILE A 188 5.72 6.77 23.43
C ILE A 188 7.15 6.79 22.88
N LEU A 189 7.42 7.61 21.87
CA LEU A 189 8.74 7.73 21.27
C LEU A 189 9.81 8.23 22.26
N ALA A 190 9.44 9.14 23.16
CA ALA A 190 10.34 9.56 24.21
C ALA A 190 10.69 8.44 25.21
N ALA A 191 9.76 7.54 25.50
CA ALA A 191 9.96 6.40 26.36
C ALA A 191 10.78 5.27 25.67
N ALA A 192 10.51 5.03 24.38
CA ALA A 192 11.24 4.05 23.58
C ALA A 192 12.68 4.47 23.28
N GLY A 193 12.94 5.78 23.22
CA GLY A 193 14.20 6.33 22.74
C GLY A 193 14.31 6.27 21.21
N THR A 194 15.29 6.97 20.63
CA THR A 194 15.43 7.04 19.16
C THR A 194 16.43 6.05 18.59
N SER A 195 17.34 5.53 19.42
CA SER A 195 18.38 4.60 18.96
C SER A 195 17.81 3.21 18.72
N GLY A 196 17.84 2.76 17.46
CA GLY A 196 17.31 1.47 17.03
C GLY A 196 15.78 1.35 17.07
N THR A 197 15.07 2.45 17.31
CA THR A 197 13.60 2.51 17.22
C THR A 197 13.17 2.86 15.80
N HIS A 198 12.29 2.03 15.24
CA HIS A 198 11.68 2.23 13.94
C HIS A 198 10.17 2.44 14.08
N LEU A 199 9.67 3.49 13.43
CA LEU A 199 8.26 3.87 13.40
C LEU A 199 7.64 3.44 12.08
N TYR A 200 6.52 2.71 12.14
CA TYR A 200 5.76 2.26 10.97
C TYR A 200 4.37 2.89 11.00
N THR A 201 3.93 3.48 9.90
CA THR A 201 2.60 4.08 9.83
C THR A 201 1.88 3.81 8.52
N CYS A 202 0.58 3.58 8.60
CA CYS A 202 -0.36 3.50 7.49
C CYS A 202 -1.73 4.01 7.95
N GLY A 203 -2.43 4.74 7.07
CA GLY A 203 -3.73 5.31 7.37
C GLY A 203 -4.09 6.50 6.48
N PRO A 204 -5.10 7.30 6.85
CA PRO A 204 -5.46 8.53 6.14
C PRO A 204 -4.30 9.53 6.08
N SER A 205 -4.17 10.28 4.98
CA SER A 205 -3.04 11.17 4.71
C SER A 205 -2.72 12.13 5.87
N GLY A 206 -3.69 12.87 6.37
CA GLY A 206 -3.45 13.80 7.48
C GLY A 206 -3.06 13.12 8.81
N PHE A 207 -3.51 11.88 9.04
CA PHE A 207 -3.05 11.08 10.17
C PHE A 207 -1.58 10.68 9.98
N MET A 208 -1.20 10.20 8.80
CA MET A 208 0.17 9.81 8.50
C MET A 208 1.14 10.99 8.58
N GLU A 209 0.77 12.15 8.02
CA GLU A 209 1.54 13.38 8.10
C GLU A 209 1.83 13.76 9.57
N TRP A 210 0.80 13.69 10.43
CA TRP A 210 0.97 13.94 11.86
C TRP A 210 1.89 12.93 12.54
N VAL A 211 1.77 11.62 12.22
CA VAL A 211 2.63 10.56 12.76
C VAL A 211 4.08 10.77 12.34
N ILE A 212 4.32 11.03 11.06
CA ILE A 212 5.66 11.27 10.50
C ILE A 212 6.30 12.51 11.14
N ALA A 213 5.60 13.65 11.13
CA ALA A 213 6.10 14.89 11.73
C ALA A 213 6.39 14.75 13.24
N THR A 214 5.61 13.91 13.94
CA THR A 214 5.85 13.62 15.36
C THR A 214 7.12 12.77 15.54
N GLY A 215 7.35 11.79 14.67
CA GLY A 215 8.57 10.97 14.66
C GLY A 215 9.83 11.80 14.39
N GLU A 216 9.80 12.65 13.37
CA GLU A 216 10.87 13.57 13.02
C GLU A 216 11.19 14.53 14.17
N LYS A 217 10.14 15.12 14.76
CA LYS A 217 10.27 16.02 15.92
C LYS A 217 10.83 15.32 17.16
N ALA A 218 10.55 14.04 17.33
CA ALA A 218 11.14 13.22 18.39
C ALA A 218 12.62 12.89 18.13
N GLY A 219 13.13 13.16 16.93
CA GLY A 219 14.53 12.95 16.53
C GLY A 219 14.79 11.56 15.90
N LEU A 220 13.75 10.87 15.43
CA LEU A 220 13.95 9.66 14.61
C LEU A 220 14.59 10.03 13.27
N PRO A 221 15.62 9.30 12.82
CA PRO A 221 16.13 9.43 11.46
C PRO A 221 15.05 9.13 10.42
N SER A 222 15.05 9.82 9.29
CA SER A 222 14.06 9.58 8.21
C SER A 222 14.07 8.12 7.73
N ALA A 223 15.24 7.48 7.69
CA ALA A 223 15.40 6.05 7.37
C ALA A 223 14.74 5.10 8.39
N SER A 224 14.40 5.59 9.59
CA SER A 224 13.71 4.82 10.62
C SER A 224 12.21 5.11 10.68
N ILE A 225 11.68 5.93 9.76
CA ILE A 225 10.25 6.25 9.64
C ILE A 225 9.72 5.63 8.35
N HIS A 226 8.98 4.52 8.52
CA HIS A 226 8.43 3.73 7.42
C HIS A 226 6.96 4.03 7.23
N ARG A 227 6.53 4.15 5.98
CA ARG A 227 5.15 4.53 5.63
C ARG A 227 4.64 3.75 4.43
N GLU A 228 3.36 3.40 4.45
CA GLU A 228 2.65 2.85 3.31
C GLU A 228 1.39 3.67 3.04
N TYR A 229 1.25 4.18 1.82
CA TYR A 229 0.06 4.92 1.37
C TYR A 229 -0.85 4.00 0.58
N PHE A 230 -2.14 3.96 0.93
CA PHE A 230 -3.13 3.17 0.20
C PHE A 230 -3.75 3.94 -0.98
N ASN A 231 -3.74 5.25 -0.91
CA ASN A 231 -4.18 6.20 -1.91
C ASN A 231 -3.37 7.49 -1.81
N ALA A 232 -3.22 8.16 -2.91
CA ALA A 232 -2.72 9.52 -2.95
C ALA A 232 -3.67 10.38 -3.79
N ASP A 233 -3.81 11.63 -3.42
CA ASP A 233 -4.52 12.60 -4.24
C ASP A 233 -3.69 12.87 -5.50
N ILE A 234 -4.26 12.51 -6.67
CA ILE A 234 -3.59 12.73 -7.94
C ILE A 234 -3.97 14.11 -8.47
N ASP A 235 -2.99 14.98 -8.56
CA ASP A 235 -3.10 16.22 -9.32
C ASP A 235 -2.58 16.01 -10.74
N THR A 236 -3.46 15.93 -11.73
CA THR A 236 -3.13 15.87 -13.15
C THR A 236 -3.14 17.24 -13.83
N SER A 237 -3.30 18.33 -13.09
CA SER A 237 -3.27 19.69 -13.62
C SER A 237 -1.89 20.06 -14.20
N GLY A 238 -1.85 21.06 -15.05
CA GLY A 238 -0.62 21.59 -15.65
C GLY A 238 -0.60 21.52 -17.16
N ALA A 239 0.35 22.23 -17.78
CA ALA A 239 0.45 22.36 -19.23
C ALA A 239 0.64 21.01 -19.93
N GLY A 240 0.09 20.88 -21.14
CA GLY A 240 0.32 19.70 -21.97
C GLY A 240 1.77 19.60 -22.45
N PHE A 241 2.26 18.37 -22.60
CA PHE A 241 3.62 18.04 -23.02
C PHE A 241 3.61 16.84 -23.97
N GLU A 242 4.74 16.56 -24.63
CA GLU A 242 4.88 15.41 -25.50
C GLU A 242 5.56 14.24 -24.80
N VAL A 243 5.10 13.02 -25.09
CA VAL A 243 5.77 11.77 -24.69
C VAL A 243 6.16 11.01 -25.94
N VAL A 244 7.43 10.65 -26.02
CA VAL A 244 7.98 9.76 -27.05
C VAL A 244 8.21 8.40 -26.43
N ALA A 245 7.55 7.39 -26.97
CA ALA A 245 7.78 5.99 -26.65
C ALA A 245 8.94 5.47 -27.53
N GLN A 246 10.13 5.40 -26.97
CA GLN A 246 11.40 5.17 -27.70
C GLN A 246 11.37 3.85 -28.48
N ALA A 247 10.91 2.76 -27.86
CA ALA A 247 10.93 1.43 -28.49
C ALA A 247 10.02 1.35 -29.73
N SER A 248 8.89 2.07 -29.73
CA SER A 248 7.94 2.08 -30.86
C SER A 248 8.16 3.27 -31.83
N GLY A 249 8.92 4.28 -31.43
CA GLY A 249 9.10 5.54 -32.14
C GLY A 249 7.84 6.41 -32.21
N LYS A 250 6.78 6.07 -31.48
CA LYS A 250 5.53 6.82 -31.47
C LYS A 250 5.61 8.00 -30.51
N THR A 251 4.93 9.08 -30.89
CA THR A 251 4.79 10.28 -30.07
C THR A 251 3.31 10.54 -29.77
N VAL A 252 3.02 10.94 -28.55
CA VAL A 252 1.68 11.35 -28.14
C VAL A 252 1.76 12.62 -27.30
N ARG A 253 0.76 13.50 -27.45
CA ARG A 253 0.59 14.64 -26.57
C ARG A 253 -0.24 14.24 -25.36
N VAL A 254 0.27 14.57 -24.19
CA VAL A 254 -0.45 14.45 -22.92
C VAL A 254 -1.12 15.79 -22.65
N GLU A 255 -2.44 15.80 -22.62
CA GLU A 255 -3.22 17.01 -22.41
C GLU A 255 -3.33 17.35 -20.91
N GLU A 256 -3.78 18.57 -20.59
CA GLU A 256 -4.12 18.94 -19.22
C GLU A 256 -5.20 17.99 -18.66
N GLY A 257 -5.02 17.56 -17.42
CA GLY A 257 -5.94 16.59 -16.78
C GLY A 257 -5.78 15.14 -17.24
N GLN A 258 -4.86 14.85 -18.17
CA GLN A 258 -4.62 13.51 -18.68
C GLN A 258 -3.34 12.91 -18.08
N SER A 259 -3.39 11.62 -17.70
CA SER A 259 -2.17 10.88 -17.32
C SER A 259 -1.38 10.40 -18.55
N ILE A 260 -0.09 10.16 -18.39
CA ILE A 260 0.77 9.59 -19.44
C ILE A 260 0.22 8.22 -19.88
N VAL A 261 -0.21 7.37 -18.95
CA VAL A 261 -0.84 6.07 -19.25
C VAL A 261 -2.05 6.23 -20.17
N ALA A 262 -2.94 7.17 -19.85
CA ALA A 262 -4.14 7.41 -20.66
C ALA A 262 -3.78 7.90 -22.06
N ALA A 263 -2.79 8.78 -22.19
CA ALA A 263 -2.33 9.26 -23.49
C ALA A 263 -1.69 8.13 -24.32
N LEU A 264 -0.80 7.32 -23.74
CA LEU A 264 -0.16 6.19 -24.40
C LEU A 264 -1.16 5.14 -24.90
N LYS A 265 -2.22 4.90 -24.13
CA LYS A 265 -3.32 4.00 -24.53
C LYS A 265 -3.99 4.46 -25.84
N THR A 266 -4.10 5.77 -26.11
CA THR A 266 -4.72 6.29 -27.33
C THR A 266 -3.96 5.93 -28.61
N ILE A 267 -2.65 5.70 -28.49
CA ILE A 267 -1.77 5.31 -29.59
C ILE A 267 -1.44 3.81 -29.59
N GLY A 268 -2.17 3.04 -28.79
CA GLY A 268 -2.06 1.58 -28.72
C GLY A 268 -0.85 1.06 -27.96
N ILE A 269 -0.28 1.86 -27.05
CA ILE A 269 0.78 1.45 -26.12
C ILE A 269 0.13 1.15 -24.79
N LYS A 270 0.33 -0.07 -24.29
CA LYS A 270 -0.18 -0.52 -22.99
C LYS A 270 0.93 -0.42 -21.95
N VAL A 271 0.67 0.29 -20.88
CA VAL A 271 1.49 0.31 -19.68
C VAL A 271 0.77 -0.49 -18.60
N GLU A 272 1.49 -1.34 -17.89
CA GLU A 272 0.94 -2.06 -16.74
C GLU A 272 0.57 -1.06 -15.63
N VAL A 273 -0.65 -1.17 -15.11
CA VAL A 273 -1.16 -0.33 -14.02
C VAL A 273 -1.91 -1.17 -12.99
N SER A 274 -1.89 -0.73 -11.73
CA SER A 274 -2.65 -1.35 -10.65
C SER A 274 -3.42 -0.30 -9.85
N CYS A 275 -2.76 0.49 -8.98
CA CYS A 275 -3.44 1.49 -8.17
C CYS A 275 -3.93 2.69 -8.98
N GLU A 276 -3.18 3.10 -10.00
CA GLU A 276 -3.38 4.37 -10.75
C GLU A 276 -3.34 5.62 -9.86
N GLU A 277 -2.64 5.56 -8.73
CA GLU A 277 -2.56 6.61 -7.70
C GLU A 277 -1.12 6.94 -7.27
N GLY A 278 -0.12 6.42 -7.99
CA GLY A 278 1.28 6.75 -7.68
C GLY A 278 1.83 6.15 -6.38
N VAL A 279 1.19 5.07 -5.86
CA VAL A 279 1.57 4.46 -4.58
C VAL A 279 2.19 3.07 -4.73
N CYS A 280 2.11 2.42 -5.91
CA CYS A 280 2.37 0.99 -6.03
C CYS A 280 3.57 0.59 -6.88
N GLY A 281 4.18 1.49 -7.63
CA GLY A 281 5.32 1.21 -8.49
C GLY A 281 5.02 0.47 -9.81
N THR A 282 3.80 -0.08 -10.00
CA THR A 282 3.50 -0.93 -11.18
C THR A 282 3.69 -0.21 -12.52
N CYS A 283 3.42 1.08 -12.58
CA CYS A 283 3.52 1.89 -13.80
C CYS A 283 4.83 2.67 -13.91
N VAL A 284 5.86 2.29 -13.14
CA VAL A 284 7.18 2.93 -13.25
C VAL A 284 7.75 2.72 -14.66
N CYS A 285 8.36 3.75 -15.20
CA CYS A 285 8.98 3.73 -16.52
C CYS A 285 10.32 4.47 -16.48
N THR A 286 11.29 3.96 -17.20
CA THR A 286 12.61 4.62 -17.33
C THR A 286 12.48 5.88 -18.20
N VAL A 287 13.08 6.96 -17.75
CA VAL A 287 13.17 8.25 -18.46
C VAL A 287 14.53 8.34 -19.14
N LEU A 288 14.50 8.50 -20.45
CA LEU A 288 15.72 8.64 -21.27
C LEU A 288 16.09 10.09 -21.51
N GLU A 289 15.07 10.96 -21.66
CA GLU A 289 15.27 12.41 -21.86
C GLU A 289 14.09 13.19 -21.25
N GLY A 290 14.35 14.39 -20.76
CA GLY A 290 13.38 15.34 -20.23
C GLY A 290 13.42 15.43 -18.71
N GLU A 291 12.64 16.35 -18.15
CA GLU A 291 12.56 16.60 -16.71
C GLU A 291 11.18 16.21 -16.19
N CYS A 292 11.15 15.31 -15.19
CA CYS A 292 9.94 14.82 -14.57
C CYS A 292 9.36 15.80 -13.57
N ASP A 293 8.03 15.88 -13.53
CA ASP A 293 7.24 16.48 -12.46
C ASP A 293 6.64 15.33 -11.64
N HIS A 294 7.40 14.86 -10.65
CA HIS A 294 7.00 13.75 -9.79
C HIS A 294 5.84 14.14 -8.90
N ARG A 295 4.76 13.36 -8.96
CA ARG A 295 3.53 13.53 -8.16
C ARG A 295 3.15 12.27 -7.40
N ASP A 296 4.00 11.27 -7.49
CA ASP A 296 3.88 10.03 -6.75
C ASP A 296 4.45 10.16 -5.33
N VAL A 297 4.05 9.21 -4.50
CA VAL A 297 4.58 9.01 -3.15
C VAL A 297 5.40 7.71 -3.05
N TYR A 298 5.61 7.05 -4.21
CA TYR A 298 6.31 5.77 -4.31
C TYR A 298 7.83 5.94 -4.36
N LEU A 299 8.32 6.80 -5.25
CA LEU A 299 9.75 7.06 -5.38
C LEU A 299 10.25 7.88 -4.19
N THR A 300 11.46 7.56 -3.72
CA THR A 300 12.17 8.34 -2.71
C THR A 300 12.60 9.70 -3.26
N ASP A 301 12.96 10.63 -2.40
CA ASP A 301 13.46 11.93 -2.83
C ASP A 301 14.79 11.82 -3.62
N GLU A 302 15.62 10.81 -3.31
CA GLU A 302 16.85 10.49 -4.04
C GLU A 302 16.53 9.99 -5.46
N GLU A 303 15.64 8.99 -5.60
CA GLU A 303 15.19 8.47 -6.90
C GLU A 303 14.51 9.55 -7.75
N LYS A 304 13.72 10.45 -7.13
CA LYS A 304 13.15 11.60 -7.84
C LYS A 304 14.20 12.58 -8.31
N ALA A 305 15.26 12.80 -7.53
CA ALA A 305 16.37 13.68 -7.89
C ALA A 305 17.21 13.12 -9.04
N ASP A 306 17.38 11.81 -9.14
CA ASP A 306 18.08 11.14 -10.24
C ASP A 306 17.35 11.30 -11.59
N ASN A 307 16.05 11.54 -11.59
CA ASN A 307 15.22 11.83 -12.78
C ASN A 307 15.31 10.77 -13.88
N ASP A 308 15.61 9.54 -13.54
CA ASP A 308 15.75 8.40 -14.47
C ASP A 308 14.52 7.49 -14.51
N GLN A 309 13.53 7.73 -13.66
CA GLN A 309 12.28 6.99 -13.56
C GLN A 309 11.08 7.92 -13.40
N ILE A 310 9.90 7.48 -13.82
CA ILE A 310 8.66 8.23 -13.66
C ILE A 310 7.47 7.29 -13.44
N MET A 311 6.57 7.68 -12.54
CA MET A 311 5.27 7.01 -12.34
C MET A 311 4.26 7.54 -13.35
N THR A 312 4.04 6.81 -14.44
CA THR A 312 3.26 7.27 -15.61
C THR A 312 1.76 7.44 -15.35
N CYS A 313 1.23 6.90 -14.26
CA CYS A 313 -0.19 7.05 -13.90
C CYS A 313 -0.56 8.40 -13.28
N CYS A 314 0.41 9.11 -12.65
CA CYS A 314 0.14 10.32 -11.87
C CYS A 314 1.13 11.47 -12.16
N SER A 315 2.40 11.16 -12.44
CA SER A 315 3.43 12.17 -12.67
C SER A 315 3.31 12.83 -14.06
N ARG A 316 3.92 13.98 -14.20
CA ARG A 316 3.89 14.79 -15.43
C ARG A 316 5.31 15.22 -15.84
N ALA A 317 5.43 16.15 -16.76
CA ALA A 317 6.70 16.73 -17.18
C ALA A 317 6.81 18.20 -16.78
N LYS A 318 7.99 18.61 -16.36
CA LYS A 318 8.40 20.02 -16.29
C LYS A 318 8.92 20.50 -17.64
N SER A 319 9.56 19.61 -18.41
CA SER A 319 10.00 19.88 -19.79
C SER A 319 8.83 19.75 -20.78
N ALA A 320 8.96 20.36 -21.97
CA ALA A 320 7.97 20.27 -23.03
C ALA A 320 7.83 18.85 -23.61
N ARG A 321 8.81 17.97 -23.34
CA ARG A 321 8.88 16.61 -23.88
C ARG A 321 9.58 15.67 -22.88
N LEU A 322 9.08 14.43 -22.83
CA LEU A 322 9.74 13.28 -22.21
C LEU A 322 10.00 12.19 -23.24
N VAL A 323 11.12 11.49 -23.14
CA VAL A 323 11.40 10.27 -23.89
C VAL A 323 11.44 9.11 -22.89
N LEU A 324 10.57 8.14 -23.07
CA LEU A 324 10.42 6.99 -22.18
C LEU A 324 10.86 5.69 -22.88
N ASP A 325 11.47 4.79 -22.12
CA ASP A 325 11.88 3.45 -22.60
C ASP A 325 10.69 2.50 -22.60
N ILE A 326 9.77 2.70 -23.57
CA ILE A 326 8.55 1.90 -23.80
C ILE A 326 8.23 1.77 -25.29
#